data_9cc1cbfa55d8a3a9e0c2c101043ce008
#
_entry.id   9cc1cbfa55d8a3a9e0c2c101043ce008
#
_cell.length_a   1.000
_cell.length_b   1.000
_cell.length_c   1.000
_cell.angle_alpha   90.00
_cell.angle_beta   90.00
_cell.angle_gamma   90.00
#
_symmetry.space_group_name_H-M   'P 1'
#
loop_
_entity.id
_entity.type
_entity.pdbx_description
1 polymer ?
#
loop_
_entity_poly.entity_id
_entity_poly.type
_entity_poly.pdbx_seq_one_letter_code
_entity_poly.pdbx_strand_id
1 'polypeptide(L)'
;MGVYEELQERGLIAQITNEDEVRELINNGKAVFYIGFDPTADSLHVGHFMALCLMKRLQMAGNKPIALIGGGTGMIGDPSGKTDMRKMLTPEIIQHNCDCFKKQMSKFIDFSDGKAMMVNNADWLLDLNYINVLREVGACFSVNRMLSFECYKQRMERGLSFLEFNYMIMQSYDFYTLYKKYGCNLQFGGDDQWSNMIGGMELIRRKLQGNANAMTITLLTNSEGKKMGKTEKGAVWLDAEKTSPYEFYQYWRNVGDDDVIKCMKLLTFIPMEQINEYAKLEGAELNKVKEVLAFELTKMIHGEEEATKAQNAAKALFAGGADNSNMPETVLTDDDFTDGSIMLLDMMVKAGIIKSKGEGRRLITQGGVSVNDEKATDPNMSFTTDDFANEIIVKKGKKVFHKIVLS
;
A
#
# COMPACT_ATOMS: atom_id res chain seq x y z
N MET A 1 -23.61 -8.62 14.97
CA MET A 1 -22.63 -9.29 14.08
C MET A 1 -21.26 -9.09 14.71
N GLY A 2 -20.46 -10.15 14.90
CA GLY A 2 -19.10 -10.01 15.42
C GLY A 2 -18.14 -9.53 14.34
N VAL A 3 -16.94 -9.11 14.76
CA VAL A 3 -15.93 -8.63 13.80
C VAL A 3 -15.47 -9.75 12.84
N TYR A 4 -15.46 -11.01 13.28
CA TYR A 4 -15.12 -12.13 12.40
C TYR A 4 -16.10 -12.25 11.24
N GLU A 5 -17.40 -12.22 11.51
CA GLU A 5 -18.46 -12.30 10.51
C GLU A 5 -18.39 -11.10 9.54
N GLU A 6 -18.06 -9.91 10.05
CA GLU A 6 -17.82 -8.74 9.22
C GLU A 6 -16.62 -8.94 8.27
N LEU A 7 -15.49 -9.47 8.78
CA LEU A 7 -14.33 -9.78 7.93
C LEU A 7 -14.67 -10.79 6.83
N GLN A 8 -15.49 -11.80 7.17
CA GLN A 8 -15.96 -12.83 6.22
C GLN A 8 -16.86 -12.22 5.15
N GLU A 9 -17.87 -11.42 5.53
CA GLU A 9 -18.79 -10.77 4.60
C GLU A 9 -18.07 -9.78 3.66
N ARG A 10 -17.03 -9.12 4.18
CA ARG A 10 -16.18 -8.24 3.38
C ARG A 10 -15.25 -8.99 2.42
N GLY A 11 -15.08 -10.31 2.58
CA GLY A 11 -14.17 -11.12 1.77
C GLY A 11 -12.69 -10.91 2.13
N LEU A 12 -12.39 -10.53 3.37
CA LEU A 12 -11.03 -10.31 3.85
C LEU A 12 -10.29 -11.59 4.20
N ILE A 13 -11.00 -12.67 4.57
CA ILE A 13 -10.39 -13.92 5.03
C ILE A 13 -9.99 -14.78 3.83
N ALA A 14 -8.72 -15.22 3.78
CA ALA A 14 -8.21 -16.15 2.76
C ALA A 14 -7.95 -17.55 3.37
N GLN A 15 -7.05 -17.65 4.34
CA GLN A 15 -6.75 -18.90 5.03
C GLN A 15 -6.76 -18.66 6.56
N ILE A 16 -7.11 -19.69 7.30
CA ILE A 16 -7.18 -19.64 8.76
C ILE A 16 -6.79 -21.00 9.36
N THR A 17 -6.10 -21.03 10.47
CA THR A 17 -5.61 -22.27 11.09
C THR A 17 -6.67 -22.98 11.93
N ASN A 18 -7.33 -22.28 12.82
CA ASN A 18 -8.41 -22.77 13.66
C ASN A 18 -9.53 -21.73 13.68
N GLU A 19 -10.52 -21.93 12.83
CA GLU A 19 -11.59 -20.95 12.61
C GLU A 19 -12.36 -20.62 13.89
N ASP A 20 -12.77 -21.63 14.65
CA ASP A 20 -13.58 -21.43 15.84
C ASP A 20 -12.82 -20.67 16.92
N GLU A 21 -11.56 -21.01 17.14
CA GLU A 21 -10.71 -20.34 18.12
C GLU A 21 -10.40 -18.89 17.71
N VAL A 22 -10.04 -18.64 16.44
CA VAL A 22 -9.77 -17.29 15.95
C VAL A 22 -11.03 -16.43 16.01
N ARG A 23 -12.20 -16.98 15.62
CA ARG A 23 -13.50 -16.32 15.74
C ARG A 23 -13.78 -15.91 17.19
N GLU A 24 -13.58 -16.83 18.13
CA GLU A 24 -13.78 -16.52 19.55
C GLU A 24 -12.81 -15.45 20.04
N LEU A 25 -11.52 -15.55 19.69
CA LEU A 25 -10.51 -14.58 20.09
C LEU A 25 -10.85 -13.16 19.62
N ILE A 26 -11.11 -12.97 18.32
CA ILE A 26 -11.30 -11.63 17.76
C ILE A 26 -12.66 -11.04 18.07
N ASN A 27 -13.73 -11.85 18.16
CA ASN A 27 -15.06 -11.36 18.51
C ASN A 27 -15.17 -10.94 19.98
N ASN A 28 -14.37 -11.51 20.86
CA ASN A 28 -14.36 -11.17 22.29
C ASN A 28 -13.27 -10.14 22.67
N GLY A 29 -12.55 -9.55 21.71
CA GLY A 29 -11.49 -8.58 21.99
C GLY A 29 -10.28 -9.18 22.74
N LYS A 30 -10.05 -10.49 22.63
CA LYS A 30 -9.00 -11.22 23.34
C LYS A 30 -7.75 -11.46 22.50
N ALA A 31 -7.76 -11.13 21.21
CA ALA A 31 -6.59 -11.30 20.38
C ALA A 31 -5.55 -10.21 20.66
N VAL A 32 -4.35 -10.64 21.01
CA VAL A 32 -3.14 -9.86 20.88
C VAL A 32 -2.50 -10.33 19.58
N PHE A 33 -2.51 -9.50 18.56
CA PHE A 33 -2.13 -9.92 17.22
C PHE A 33 -1.08 -9.02 16.61
N TYR A 34 -0.30 -9.54 15.65
CA TYR A 34 0.65 -8.72 14.94
C TYR A 34 0.53 -8.81 13.42
N ILE A 35 0.96 -7.73 12.78
CA ILE A 35 1.27 -7.68 11.34
C ILE A 35 2.66 -7.10 11.19
N GLY A 36 3.50 -7.73 10.34
CA GLY A 36 4.85 -7.28 10.03
C GLY A 36 4.89 -6.37 8.80
N PHE A 37 5.76 -5.35 8.87
CA PHE A 37 5.99 -4.38 7.81
C PHE A 37 7.49 -4.18 7.60
N ASP A 38 8.02 -4.73 6.51
CA ASP A 38 9.42 -4.50 6.13
C ASP A 38 9.61 -3.09 5.56
N PRO A 39 10.50 -2.27 6.12
CA PRO A 39 10.68 -0.87 5.76
C PRO A 39 11.53 -0.73 4.48
N THR A 40 11.00 -1.22 3.35
CA THR A 40 11.70 -1.24 2.05
C THR A 40 11.63 0.08 1.28
N ALA A 41 10.92 1.07 1.81
CA ALA A 41 10.80 2.44 1.33
C ALA A 41 10.49 3.37 2.51
N ASP A 42 10.65 4.66 2.32
CA ASP A 42 10.36 5.71 3.30
C ASP A 42 8.87 6.08 3.39
N SER A 43 7.99 5.33 2.76
CA SER A 43 6.53 5.46 2.87
C SER A 43 5.83 4.12 2.75
N LEU A 44 4.71 3.99 3.44
CA LEU A 44 3.70 2.98 3.17
C LEU A 44 3.00 3.29 1.84
N HIS A 45 2.46 2.26 1.20
CA HIS A 45 1.72 2.38 -0.07
C HIS A 45 0.39 1.63 0.02
N VAL A 46 -0.45 1.76 -0.99
CA VAL A 46 -1.78 1.12 -1.05
C VAL A 46 -1.75 -0.39 -0.74
N GLY A 47 -0.66 -1.10 -1.07
CA GLY A 47 -0.50 -2.51 -0.70
C GLY A 47 -0.46 -2.77 0.81
N HIS A 48 0.02 -1.80 1.62
CA HIS A 48 -0.01 -1.89 3.08
C HIS A 48 -1.33 -1.40 3.69
N PHE A 49 -2.09 -0.62 2.92
CA PHE A 49 -3.28 0.05 3.42
C PHE A 49 -4.35 -0.93 3.91
N MET A 50 -4.55 -2.04 3.20
CA MET A 50 -5.51 -3.06 3.62
C MET A 50 -5.13 -3.69 4.98
N ALA A 51 -3.84 -3.92 5.22
CA ALA A 51 -3.36 -4.41 6.51
C ALA A 51 -3.62 -3.40 7.64
N LEU A 52 -3.42 -2.09 7.37
CA LEU A 52 -3.75 -1.03 8.34
C LEU A 52 -5.26 -0.95 8.61
N CYS A 53 -6.09 -1.08 7.59
CA CYS A 53 -7.55 -1.13 7.75
C CYS A 53 -7.99 -2.32 8.62
N LEU A 54 -7.39 -3.50 8.41
CA LEU A 54 -7.61 -4.67 9.24
C LEU A 54 -7.19 -4.41 10.70
N MET A 55 -5.98 -3.88 10.92
CA MET A 55 -5.50 -3.57 12.26
C MET A 55 -6.44 -2.63 13.00
N LYS A 56 -6.86 -1.55 12.34
CA LYS A 56 -7.80 -0.59 12.90
C LYS A 56 -9.17 -1.21 13.21
N ARG A 57 -9.69 -2.03 12.31
CA ARG A 57 -10.98 -2.71 12.50
C ARG A 57 -10.97 -3.64 13.71
N LEU A 58 -9.92 -4.44 13.84
CA LEU A 58 -9.74 -5.34 14.99
C LEU A 58 -9.50 -4.55 16.28
N GLN A 59 -8.77 -3.43 16.23
CA GLN A 59 -8.59 -2.55 17.37
C GLN A 59 -9.92 -1.94 17.83
N MET A 60 -10.76 -1.48 16.90
CA MET A 60 -12.11 -0.98 17.22
C MET A 60 -13.00 -2.03 17.86
N ALA A 61 -12.76 -3.31 17.55
CA ALA A 61 -13.44 -4.45 18.19
C ALA A 61 -12.80 -4.88 19.52
N GLY A 62 -11.88 -4.09 20.08
CA GLY A 62 -11.25 -4.32 21.38
C GLY A 62 -10.00 -5.20 21.35
N ASN A 63 -9.56 -5.67 20.20
CA ASN A 63 -8.34 -6.46 20.07
C ASN A 63 -7.09 -5.57 20.11
N LYS A 64 -5.95 -6.14 20.50
CA LYS A 64 -4.71 -5.40 20.70
C LYS A 64 -3.71 -5.65 19.56
N PRO A 65 -3.54 -4.71 18.63
CA PRO A 65 -2.58 -4.83 17.55
C PRO A 65 -1.14 -4.56 17.99
N ILE A 66 -0.21 -5.31 17.40
CA ILE A 66 1.22 -5.08 17.44
C ILE A 66 1.66 -4.78 16.01
N ALA A 67 2.11 -3.56 15.74
CA ALA A 67 2.77 -3.23 14.48
C ALA A 67 4.25 -3.60 14.60
N LEU A 68 4.67 -4.67 13.92
CA LEU A 68 6.05 -5.11 13.88
C LEU A 68 6.77 -4.45 12.70
N ILE A 69 7.74 -3.59 13.01
CA ILE A 69 8.62 -3.02 11.99
C ILE A 69 9.80 -3.95 11.77
N GLY A 70 9.99 -4.34 10.51
CA GLY A 70 11.03 -5.28 10.11
C GLY A 70 12.40 -4.63 9.94
N GLY A 71 12.96 -3.98 10.99
CA GLY A 71 14.28 -3.37 10.92
C GLY A 71 15.39 -4.40 10.73
N GLY A 72 15.26 -5.58 11.33
CA GLY A 72 16.19 -6.70 11.13
C GLY A 72 15.90 -7.50 9.86
N THR A 73 14.63 -7.89 9.64
CA THR A 73 14.22 -8.65 8.44
C THR A 73 14.35 -7.85 7.15
N GLY A 74 14.23 -6.51 7.21
CA GLY A 74 14.45 -5.61 6.08
C GLY A 74 15.88 -5.63 5.53
N MET A 75 16.87 -6.02 6.35
CA MET A 75 18.25 -6.22 5.91
C MET A 75 18.41 -7.46 5.03
N ILE A 76 17.50 -8.42 5.14
CA ILE A 76 17.53 -9.70 4.42
C ILE A 76 16.60 -9.64 3.20
N GLY A 77 15.35 -9.26 3.40
CA GLY A 77 14.31 -9.17 2.40
C GLY A 77 13.51 -10.48 2.21
N ASP A 78 12.19 -10.36 2.34
CA ASP A 78 11.24 -11.47 2.17
C ASP A 78 11.21 -11.97 0.72
N PRO A 79 11.46 -13.28 0.47
CA PRO A 79 11.35 -13.88 -0.86
C PRO A 79 9.91 -14.17 -1.27
N SER A 80 8.95 -14.17 -0.34
CA SER A 80 7.56 -14.57 -0.58
C SER A 80 6.88 -13.69 -1.64
N GLY A 81 6.22 -14.32 -2.61
CA GLY A 81 5.50 -13.63 -3.67
C GLY A 81 6.37 -12.79 -4.62
N LYS A 82 7.69 -13.08 -4.70
CA LYS A 82 8.66 -12.36 -5.56
C LYS A 82 9.47 -13.31 -6.41
N THR A 83 9.87 -12.81 -7.57
CA THR A 83 10.68 -13.55 -8.55
C THR A 83 12.17 -13.22 -8.46
N ASP A 84 12.52 -12.04 -7.92
CA ASP A 84 13.89 -11.54 -7.90
C ASP A 84 14.31 -11.15 -6.47
N MET A 85 15.62 -11.25 -6.20
CA MET A 85 16.21 -10.85 -4.94
C MET A 85 16.06 -9.34 -4.71
N ARG A 86 15.77 -8.94 -3.47
CA ARG A 86 15.68 -7.52 -3.10
C ARG A 86 17.04 -6.84 -3.10
N LYS A 87 17.05 -5.54 -3.43
CA LYS A 87 18.21 -4.68 -3.22
C LYS A 87 18.47 -4.55 -1.73
N MET A 88 19.71 -4.81 -1.31
CA MET A 88 20.12 -4.63 0.09
C MET A 88 20.14 -3.13 0.41
N LEU A 89 19.47 -2.75 1.51
CA LEU A 89 19.47 -1.40 2.03
C LEU A 89 20.51 -1.26 3.15
N THR A 90 21.05 -0.06 3.35
CA THR A 90 21.93 0.20 4.48
C THR A 90 21.14 0.32 5.78
N PRO A 91 21.77 0.09 6.95
CA PRO A 91 21.12 0.24 8.25
C PRO A 91 20.51 1.64 8.46
N GLU A 92 21.18 2.69 7.97
CA GLU A 92 20.73 4.09 8.09
C GLU A 92 19.44 4.31 7.28
N ILE A 93 19.37 3.79 6.05
CA ILE A 93 18.17 3.87 5.20
C ILE A 93 17.03 3.10 5.87
N ILE A 94 17.30 1.92 6.41
CA ILE A 94 16.29 1.10 7.11
C ILE A 94 15.76 1.86 8.32
N GLN A 95 16.63 2.47 9.13
CA GLN A 95 16.22 3.24 10.30
C GLN A 95 15.36 4.44 9.92
N HIS A 96 15.76 5.19 8.89
CA HIS A 96 14.94 6.28 8.36
C HIS A 96 13.54 5.82 7.92
N ASN A 97 13.48 4.71 7.18
CA ASN A 97 12.22 4.14 6.72
C ASN A 97 11.34 3.67 7.91
N CYS A 98 11.96 3.07 8.94
CA CYS A 98 11.25 2.70 10.18
C CYS A 98 10.57 3.91 10.83
N ASP A 99 11.27 5.04 10.91
CA ASP A 99 10.74 6.26 11.53
C ASP A 99 9.60 6.87 10.70
N CYS A 100 9.71 6.82 9.37
CA CYS A 100 8.62 7.19 8.45
C CYS A 100 7.38 6.31 8.65
N PHE A 101 7.55 4.98 8.75
CA PHE A 101 6.45 4.05 8.99
C PHE A 101 5.76 4.32 10.33
N LYS A 102 6.54 4.53 11.42
CA LYS A 102 5.99 4.89 12.74
C LYS A 102 5.09 6.11 12.66
N LYS A 103 5.56 7.17 12.01
CA LYS A 103 4.80 8.42 11.84
C LYS A 103 3.50 8.21 11.07
N GLN A 104 3.54 7.42 9.99
CA GLN A 104 2.35 7.15 9.16
C GLN A 104 1.35 6.25 9.89
N MET A 105 1.80 5.15 10.51
CA MET A 105 0.93 4.22 11.24
C MET A 105 0.22 4.87 12.43
N SER A 106 0.89 5.82 13.12
CA SER A 106 0.31 6.54 14.26
C SER A 106 -0.88 7.43 13.90
N LYS A 107 -1.10 7.72 12.60
CA LYS A 107 -2.31 8.39 12.13
C LYS A 107 -3.51 7.44 12.05
N PHE A 108 -3.25 6.13 11.95
CA PHE A 108 -4.27 5.10 11.74
C PHE A 108 -4.61 4.35 13.02
N ILE A 109 -3.59 3.92 13.73
CA ILE A 109 -3.68 3.04 14.91
C ILE A 109 -3.51 3.89 16.15
N ASP A 110 -4.38 3.70 17.13
CA ASP A 110 -4.27 4.34 18.44
C ASP A 110 -3.28 3.57 19.33
N PHE A 111 -2.10 4.14 19.51
CA PHE A 111 -1.04 3.60 20.38
C PHE A 111 -1.09 4.12 21.81
N SER A 112 -2.07 4.95 22.18
CA SER A 112 -2.22 5.47 23.52
C SER A 112 -2.62 4.36 24.51
N ASP A 113 -2.28 4.57 25.77
CA ASP A 113 -2.75 3.73 26.91
C ASP A 113 -2.60 2.21 26.73
N GLY A 114 -1.61 1.78 25.94
CA GLY A 114 -1.38 0.37 25.68
C GLY A 114 -2.44 -0.33 24.82
N LYS A 115 -3.27 0.43 24.10
CA LYS A 115 -4.27 -0.08 23.14
C LYS A 115 -3.64 -0.75 21.93
N ALA A 116 -2.41 -0.38 21.58
CA ALA A 116 -1.58 -0.98 20.57
C ALA A 116 -0.11 -0.90 20.96
N MET A 117 0.73 -1.67 20.28
CA MET A 117 2.18 -1.57 20.41
C MET A 117 2.82 -1.45 19.04
N MET A 118 3.97 -0.75 19.01
CA MET A 118 4.86 -0.73 17.88
C MET A 118 6.23 -1.22 18.33
N VAL A 119 6.76 -2.23 17.68
CA VAL A 119 8.04 -2.86 18.02
C VAL A 119 8.90 -3.02 16.77
N ASN A 120 10.22 -3.09 16.95
CA ASN A 120 11.16 -3.30 15.87
C ASN A 120 11.86 -4.65 16.10
N ASN A 121 11.83 -5.54 15.11
CA ASN A 121 12.50 -6.84 15.25
C ASN A 121 14.04 -6.76 15.25
N ALA A 122 14.61 -5.63 14.85
CA ALA A 122 16.03 -5.37 15.06
C ALA A 122 16.43 -5.50 16.54
N ASP A 123 15.54 -5.15 17.48
CA ASP A 123 15.79 -5.18 18.93
C ASP A 123 16.09 -6.59 19.47
N TRP A 124 15.79 -7.63 18.72
CA TRP A 124 16.11 -9.01 19.12
C TRP A 124 16.81 -9.83 18.04
N LEU A 125 16.68 -9.49 16.75
CA LEU A 125 17.32 -10.26 15.69
C LEU A 125 18.81 -9.93 15.55
N LEU A 126 19.22 -8.67 15.78
CA LEU A 126 20.60 -8.25 15.58
C LEU A 126 21.58 -8.80 16.64
N ASP A 127 21.09 -9.05 17.83
CA ASP A 127 21.88 -9.57 18.97
C ASP A 127 21.89 -11.11 19.03
N LEU A 128 21.27 -11.80 18.07
CA LEU A 128 21.21 -13.25 18.07
C LEU A 128 22.59 -13.89 17.81
N ASN A 129 23.03 -14.74 18.74
CA ASN A 129 24.19 -15.56 18.50
C ASN A 129 23.85 -16.68 17.50
N TYR A 130 24.59 -16.73 16.39
CA TYR A 130 24.32 -17.66 15.28
C TYR A 130 24.29 -19.13 15.71
N ILE A 131 25.25 -19.56 16.53
CA ILE A 131 25.31 -20.95 17.00
C ILE A 131 24.10 -21.29 17.89
N ASN A 132 23.71 -20.39 18.78
CA ASN A 132 22.54 -20.57 19.61
C ASN A 132 21.25 -20.65 18.79
N VAL A 133 21.11 -19.82 17.76
CA VAL A 133 19.96 -19.89 16.83
C VAL A 133 19.90 -21.23 16.11
N LEU A 134 21.02 -21.72 15.58
CA LEU A 134 21.06 -23.03 14.93
C LEU A 134 20.67 -24.17 15.89
N ARG A 135 21.17 -24.16 17.12
CA ARG A 135 20.86 -25.21 18.11
C ARG A 135 19.43 -25.16 18.62
N GLU A 136 18.96 -23.98 18.95
CA GLU A 136 17.69 -23.79 19.67
C GLU A 136 16.50 -23.61 18.73
N VAL A 137 16.69 -22.93 17.65
CA VAL A 137 15.63 -22.61 16.68
C VAL A 137 15.75 -23.50 15.44
N GLY A 138 16.93 -23.58 14.83
CA GLY A 138 17.16 -24.38 13.62
C GLY A 138 16.75 -25.84 13.79
N ALA A 139 16.99 -26.43 14.96
CA ALA A 139 16.57 -27.81 15.29
C ALA A 139 15.02 -28.00 15.21
N CYS A 140 14.25 -26.93 15.24
CA CYS A 140 12.80 -26.99 15.11
C CYS A 140 12.30 -27.00 13.66
N PHE A 141 13.19 -26.79 12.68
CA PHE A 141 12.84 -26.69 11.26
C PHE A 141 13.41 -27.87 10.47
N SER A 142 12.59 -28.44 9.59
CA SER A 142 13.02 -29.44 8.61
C SER A 142 13.23 -28.78 7.27
N VAL A 143 14.43 -28.82 6.72
CA VAL A 143 14.76 -28.28 5.39
C VAL A 143 13.85 -28.87 4.32
N ASN A 144 13.61 -30.20 4.35
CA ASN A 144 12.72 -30.86 3.37
C ASN A 144 11.29 -30.30 3.44
N ARG A 145 10.77 -30.04 4.64
CA ARG A 145 9.45 -29.42 4.81
C ARG A 145 9.45 -27.99 4.34
N MET A 146 10.47 -27.20 4.66
CA MET A 146 10.57 -25.80 4.18
C MET A 146 10.59 -25.77 2.65
N LEU A 147 11.41 -26.59 2.00
CA LEU A 147 11.50 -26.66 0.54
C LEU A 147 10.20 -27.15 -0.13
N SER A 148 9.28 -27.81 0.61
CA SER A 148 7.98 -28.20 0.10
C SER A 148 6.97 -27.06 0.01
N PHE A 149 7.22 -25.92 0.65
CA PHE A 149 6.35 -24.75 0.59
C PHE A 149 6.44 -24.03 -0.76
N GLU A 150 5.31 -23.52 -1.23
CA GLU A 150 5.19 -22.91 -2.55
C GLU A 150 6.12 -21.70 -2.73
N CYS A 151 6.31 -20.88 -1.69
CA CYS A 151 7.20 -19.73 -1.72
C CYS A 151 8.66 -20.11 -2.06
N TYR A 152 9.13 -21.30 -1.61
CA TYR A 152 10.47 -21.78 -1.94
C TYR A 152 10.52 -22.51 -3.28
N LYS A 153 9.49 -23.29 -3.66
CA LYS A 153 9.44 -23.98 -4.97
C LYS A 153 9.64 -22.99 -6.11
N GLN A 154 8.87 -21.90 -6.11
CA GLN A 154 8.97 -20.85 -7.13
C GLN A 154 10.36 -20.19 -7.18
N ARG A 155 11.00 -20.03 -6.03
CA ARG A 155 12.34 -19.44 -5.95
C ARG A 155 13.45 -20.42 -6.38
N MET A 156 13.30 -21.72 -6.11
CA MET A 156 14.30 -22.72 -6.50
C MET A 156 14.52 -22.79 -8.01
N GLU A 157 13.50 -22.53 -8.83
CA GLU A 157 13.61 -22.49 -10.29
C GLU A 157 14.56 -21.38 -10.78
N ARG A 158 14.73 -20.31 -10.01
CA ARG A 158 15.55 -19.12 -10.34
C ARG A 158 16.79 -18.95 -9.46
N GLY A 159 16.98 -19.86 -8.54
CA GLY A 159 18.07 -19.82 -7.55
C GLY A 159 17.61 -19.19 -6.23
N LEU A 160 17.47 -20.02 -5.19
CA LEU A 160 17.18 -19.61 -3.81
C LEU A 160 18.48 -19.42 -3.06
N SER A 161 18.76 -18.22 -2.57
CA SER A 161 19.94 -17.97 -1.74
C SER A 161 19.75 -18.49 -0.32
N PHE A 162 20.85 -18.82 0.37
CA PHE A 162 20.81 -19.18 1.79
C PHE A 162 20.23 -18.06 2.66
N LEU A 163 20.51 -16.81 2.29
CA LEU A 163 19.96 -15.63 2.93
C LEU A 163 18.42 -15.64 2.91
N GLU A 164 17.83 -15.76 1.73
CA GLU A 164 16.37 -15.80 1.53
C GLU A 164 15.74 -17.02 2.21
N PHE A 165 16.44 -18.17 2.19
CA PHE A 165 15.97 -19.39 2.85
C PHE A 165 15.81 -19.22 4.35
N ASN A 166 16.65 -18.40 4.99
CA ASN A 166 16.57 -18.13 6.43
C ASN A 166 15.47 -17.13 6.81
N TYR A 167 14.85 -16.42 5.86
CA TYR A 167 13.82 -15.42 6.18
C TYR A 167 12.65 -16.02 6.98
N MET A 168 12.16 -17.20 6.60
CA MET A 168 11.10 -17.90 7.33
C MET A 168 11.48 -18.17 8.81
N ILE A 169 12.72 -18.51 9.08
CA ILE A 169 13.21 -18.78 10.45
C ILE A 169 13.20 -17.48 11.26
N MET A 170 13.58 -16.35 10.67
CA MET A 170 13.56 -15.06 11.36
C MET A 170 12.15 -14.58 11.65
N GLN A 171 11.23 -14.66 10.69
CA GLN A 171 9.84 -14.31 10.93
C GLN A 171 9.16 -15.26 11.93
N SER A 172 9.54 -16.54 11.93
CA SER A 172 9.08 -17.48 12.95
C SER A 172 9.60 -17.12 14.34
N TYR A 173 10.84 -16.62 14.42
CA TYR A 173 11.42 -16.14 15.67
C TYR A 173 10.77 -14.84 16.16
N ASP A 174 10.34 -13.99 15.24
CA ASP A 174 9.53 -12.81 15.59
C ASP A 174 8.23 -13.22 16.29
N PHE A 175 7.46 -14.15 15.71
CA PHE A 175 6.22 -14.61 16.33
C PHE A 175 6.46 -15.26 17.71
N TYR A 176 7.50 -16.11 17.79
CA TYR A 176 7.92 -16.71 19.07
C TYR A 176 8.26 -15.64 20.11
N THR A 177 9.00 -14.61 19.74
CA THR A 177 9.40 -13.52 20.64
C THR A 177 8.19 -12.68 21.07
N LEU A 178 7.30 -12.35 20.15
CA LEU A 178 6.08 -11.61 20.43
C LEU A 178 5.12 -12.41 21.31
N TYR A 179 4.99 -13.71 21.08
CA TYR A 179 4.21 -14.60 21.95
C TYR A 179 4.76 -14.60 23.37
N LYS A 180 6.07 -14.82 23.51
CA LYS A 180 6.73 -14.92 24.81
C LYS A 180 6.73 -13.61 25.60
N LYS A 181 6.98 -12.47 24.93
CA LYS A 181 7.13 -11.16 25.58
C LYS A 181 5.80 -10.43 25.79
N TYR A 182 4.87 -10.57 24.85
CA TYR A 182 3.66 -9.73 24.81
C TYR A 182 2.35 -10.52 24.77
N GLY A 183 2.41 -11.85 24.82
CA GLY A 183 1.22 -12.72 24.75
C GLY A 183 0.54 -12.69 23.38
N CYS A 184 1.31 -12.39 22.29
CA CYS A 184 0.78 -12.35 20.94
C CYS A 184 0.33 -13.74 20.49
N ASN A 185 -0.98 -13.95 20.39
CA ASN A 185 -1.61 -15.25 20.12
C ASN A 185 -2.11 -15.43 18.69
N LEU A 186 -2.00 -14.37 17.86
CA LEU A 186 -2.51 -14.39 16.49
C LEU A 186 -1.59 -13.59 15.56
N GLN A 187 -1.28 -14.15 14.38
CA GLN A 187 -0.56 -13.46 13.32
C GLN A 187 -1.49 -13.25 12.13
N PHE A 188 -1.43 -12.04 11.56
CA PHE A 188 -2.03 -11.74 10.27
C PHE A 188 -0.98 -11.42 9.23
N GLY A 189 -1.27 -11.75 7.98
CA GLY A 189 -0.44 -11.42 6.83
C GLY A 189 -1.19 -11.56 5.53
N GLY A 190 -0.59 -11.18 4.41
CA GLY A 190 -1.09 -11.52 3.08
C GLY A 190 -1.05 -13.04 2.85
N ASP A 191 -1.79 -13.52 1.88
CA ASP A 191 -1.87 -14.95 1.60
C ASP A 191 -0.51 -15.57 1.18
N ASP A 192 0.38 -14.76 0.64
CA ASP A 192 1.77 -15.12 0.33
C ASP A 192 2.64 -15.38 1.59
N GLN A 193 2.18 -14.99 2.78
CA GLN A 193 2.88 -15.16 4.07
C GLN A 193 2.54 -16.47 4.81
N TRP A 194 1.59 -17.26 4.32
CA TRP A 194 1.09 -18.44 5.01
C TRP A 194 2.16 -19.37 5.56
N SER A 195 3.15 -19.70 4.72
CA SER A 195 4.24 -20.61 5.12
C SER A 195 5.09 -20.07 6.27
N ASN A 196 5.39 -18.76 6.25
CA ASN A 196 6.17 -18.10 7.31
C ASN A 196 5.38 -18.10 8.63
N MET A 197 4.07 -17.86 8.56
CA MET A 197 3.17 -17.84 9.72
C MET A 197 3.08 -19.22 10.37
N ILE A 198 2.91 -20.28 9.58
CA ILE A 198 2.90 -21.67 10.06
C ILE A 198 4.24 -22.04 10.74
N GLY A 199 5.37 -21.55 10.18
CA GLY A 199 6.70 -21.73 10.81
C GLY A 199 6.76 -21.15 12.22
N GLY A 200 6.20 -19.96 12.43
CA GLY A 200 6.13 -19.32 13.75
C GLY A 200 5.27 -20.05 14.74
N MET A 201 4.08 -20.49 14.34
CA MET A 201 3.21 -21.31 15.18
C MET A 201 3.88 -22.62 15.60
N GLU A 202 4.53 -23.31 14.68
CA GLU A 202 5.23 -24.55 14.95
C GLU A 202 6.40 -24.34 15.93
N LEU A 203 7.11 -23.23 15.83
CA LEU A 203 8.19 -22.87 16.76
C LEU A 203 7.63 -22.61 18.17
N ILE A 204 6.53 -21.87 18.30
CA ILE A 204 5.84 -21.62 19.57
C ILE A 204 5.39 -22.95 20.20
N ARG A 205 4.75 -23.82 19.41
CA ARG A 205 4.29 -25.13 19.86
C ARG A 205 5.44 -25.99 20.40
N ARG A 206 6.57 -26.05 19.67
CA ARG A 206 7.72 -26.90 20.05
C ARG A 206 8.50 -26.37 21.23
N LYS A 207 8.71 -25.06 21.31
CA LYS A 207 9.57 -24.44 22.33
C LYS A 207 8.82 -24.07 23.61
N LEU A 208 7.55 -23.68 23.52
CA LEU A 208 6.77 -23.15 24.63
C LEU A 208 5.56 -24.03 24.97
N GLN A 209 5.28 -25.09 24.18
CA GLN A 209 4.02 -25.86 24.27
C GLN A 209 2.78 -24.93 24.23
N GLY A 210 2.97 -23.75 23.60
CA GLY A 210 1.95 -22.73 23.48
C GLY A 210 1.04 -23.01 22.28
N ASN A 211 -0.12 -22.35 22.29
CA ASN A 211 -1.06 -22.33 21.19
C ASN A 211 -1.15 -20.93 20.61
N ALA A 212 -0.92 -20.82 19.30
CA ALA A 212 -1.01 -19.59 18.56
C ALA A 212 -1.69 -19.87 17.22
N ASN A 213 -2.33 -18.86 16.66
CA ASN A 213 -3.10 -18.98 15.43
C ASN A 213 -2.58 -18.04 14.35
N ALA A 214 -2.97 -18.32 13.11
CA ALA A 214 -2.66 -17.51 11.95
C ALA A 214 -3.91 -17.36 11.05
N MET A 215 -4.05 -16.16 10.48
CA MET A 215 -5.06 -15.89 9.46
C MET A 215 -4.46 -15.01 8.37
N THR A 216 -4.61 -15.44 7.12
CA THR A 216 -4.23 -14.61 5.98
C THR A 216 -5.41 -13.83 5.44
N ILE A 217 -5.10 -12.69 4.87
CA ILE A 217 -6.07 -11.85 4.17
C ILE A 217 -5.85 -11.92 2.66
N THR A 218 -6.94 -11.78 1.93
CA THR A 218 -6.92 -11.73 0.47
C THR A 218 -6.00 -10.61 -0.01
N LEU A 219 -5.30 -10.84 -1.12
CA LEU A 219 -4.49 -9.80 -1.74
C LEU A 219 -5.40 -8.77 -2.44
N LEU A 220 -5.04 -7.49 -2.34
CA LEU A 220 -5.73 -6.43 -3.05
C LEU A 220 -5.35 -6.48 -4.54
N THR A 221 -6.22 -7.12 -5.31
CA THR A 221 -6.07 -7.29 -6.77
C THR A 221 -7.26 -6.69 -7.50
N ASN A 222 -7.02 -6.20 -8.71
CA ASN A 222 -8.11 -5.83 -9.62
C ASN A 222 -8.78 -7.07 -10.25
N SER A 223 -9.83 -6.85 -11.05
CA SER A 223 -10.58 -7.90 -11.77
C SER A 223 -9.72 -8.73 -12.74
N GLU A 224 -8.59 -8.18 -13.21
CA GLU A 224 -7.60 -8.88 -14.03
C GLU A 224 -6.60 -9.72 -13.20
N GLY A 225 -6.72 -9.77 -11.88
CA GLY A 225 -5.81 -10.45 -10.96
C GLY A 225 -4.49 -9.71 -10.68
N LYS A 226 -4.31 -8.47 -11.17
CA LYS A 226 -3.10 -7.68 -10.92
C LYS A 226 -3.16 -7.01 -9.56
N LYS A 227 -2.05 -7.03 -8.81
CA LYS A 227 -1.93 -6.32 -7.52
C LYS A 227 -2.19 -4.83 -7.71
N MET A 228 -3.13 -4.28 -6.94
CA MET A 228 -3.46 -2.85 -6.95
C MET A 228 -2.41 -2.02 -6.19
N GLY A 229 -2.48 -0.69 -6.35
CA GLY A 229 -1.54 0.24 -5.70
C GLY A 229 -0.27 0.48 -6.50
N LYS A 230 -0.21 0.06 -7.75
CA LYS A 230 0.84 0.41 -8.71
C LYS A 230 0.23 1.03 -9.95
N THR A 231 0.84 2.11 -10.41
CA THR A 231 0.54 2.78 -11.68
C THR A 231 1.75 2.67 -12.60
N GLU A 232 1.64 3.17 -13.81
CA GLU A 232 2.81 3.31 -14.69
C GLU A 232 3.91 4.20 -14.11
N LYS A 233 3.53 5.14 -13.21
CA LYS A 233 4.44 6.02 -12.47
C LYS A 233 5.10 5.35 -11.24
N GLY A 234 4.64 4.18 -10.82
CA GLY A 234 5.16 3.45 -9.66
C GLY A 234 4.09 3.16 -8.61
N ALA A 235 4.50 3.02 -7.34
CA ALA A 235 3.57 2.77 -6.25
C ALA A 235 2.72 4.01 -5.94
N VAL A 236 1.47 3.78 -5.53
CA VAL A 236 0.59 4.80 -4.95
C VAL A 236 0.88 4.87 -3.45
N TRP A 237 1.53 5.95 -3.04
CA TRP A 237 2.03 6.12 -1.68
C TRP A 237 0.96 6.72 -0.75
N LEU A 238 1.09 6.45 0.54
CA LEU A 238 0.25 7.07 1.56
C LEU A 238 0.83 8.42 2.03
N ASP A 239 2.05 8.74 1.64
CA ASP A 239 2.68 10.03 1.89
C ASP A 239 2.22 11.06 0.86
N ALA A 240 1.75 12.21 1.35
CA ALA A 240 1.26 13.30 0.50
C ALA A 240 2.36 13.95 -0.37
N GLU A 241 3.63 13.89 0.07
CA GLU A 241 4.77 14.42 -0.70
C GLU A 241 5.14 13.51 -1.89
N LYS A 242 4.74 12.22 -1.86
CA LYS A 242 5.02 11.24 -2.92
C LYS A 242 3.84 10.98 -3.85
N THR A 243 2.65 11.01 -3.31
CA THR A 243 1.39 10.93 -4.04
C THR A 243 0.47 11.96 -3.41
N SER A 244 0.22 13.05 -4.09
CA SER A 244 -0.63 14.13 -3.58
C SER A 244 -2.02 13.62 -3.23
N PRO A 245 -2.76 14.26 -2.30
CA PRO A 245 -4.14 13.89 -1.97
C PRO A 245 -5.05 13.86 -3.20
N TYR A 246 -4.81 14.75 -4.17
CA TYR A 246 -5.54 14.77 -5.42
C TYR A 246 -5.23 13.56 -6.30
N GLU A 247 -3.96 13.20 -6.48
CA GLU A 247 -3.58 12.00 -7.25
C GLU A 247 -4.07 10.71 -6.58
N PHE A 248 -4.03 10.65 -5.24
CA PHE A 248 -4.57 9.56 -4.45
C PHE A 248 -6.10 9.44 -4.64
N TYR A 249 -6.83 10.56 -4.59
CA TYR A 249 -8.26 10.62 -4.88
C TYR A 249 -8.56 10.15 -6.31
N GLN A 250 -7.84 10.65 -7.30
CA GLN A 250 -8.02 10.29 -8.70
C GLN A 250 -7.72 8.81 -8.97
N TYR A 251 -6.74 8.23 -8.29
CA TYR A 251 -6.46 6.80 -8.39
C TYR A 251 -7.72 5.97 -8.05
N TRP A 252 -8.37 6.27 -6.94
CA TRP A 252 -9.58 5.56 -6.51
C TRP A 252 -10.82 5.94 -7.32
N ARG A 253 -10.93 7.18 -7.74
CA ARG A 253 -12.01 7.65 -8.62
C ARG A 253 -12.00 6.98 -9.99
N ASN A 254 -10.84 6.51 -10.44
CA ASN A 254 -10.63 5.85 -11.73
C ASN A 254 -10.51 4.32 -11.64
N VAL A 255 -10.85 3.72 -10.50
CA VAL A 255 -10.90 2.25 -10.36
C VAL A 255 -11.93 1.66 -11.33
N GLY A 256 -11.71 0.41 -11.76
CA GLY A 256 -12.63 -0.29 -12.67
C GLY A 256 -14.04 -0.46 -12.06
N ASP A 257 -15.06 -0.52 -12.91
CA ASP A 257 -16.44 -0.72 -12.47
C ASP A 257 -16.60 -2.02 -11.69
N ASP A 258 -15.94 -3.09 -12.15
CA ASP A 258 -15.92 -4.41 -11.50
C ASP A 258 -15.17 -4.43 -10.16
N ASP A 259 -14.34 -3.44 -9.90
CA ASP A 259 -13.47 -3.40 -8.73
C ASP A 259 -14.00 -2.50 -7.60
N VAL A 260 -14.88 -1.54 -7.90
CA VAL A 260 -15.27 -0.50 -6.94
C VAL A 260 -15.91 -1.07 -5.68
N ILE A 261 -16.84 -2.02 -5.81
CA ILE A 261 -17.53 -2.65 -4.66
C ILE A 261 -16.57 -3.49 -3.85
N LYS A 262 -15.67 -4.24 -4.51
CA LYS A 262 -14.61 -5.00 -3.85
C LYS A 262 -13.71 -4.07 -3.02
N CYS A 263 -13.26 -2.94 -3.60
CA CYS A 263 -12.45 -1.96 -2.88
C CYS A 263 -13.20 -1.36 -1.69
N MET A 264 -14.50 -1.05 -1.83
CA MET A 264 -15.31 -0.56 -0.71
C MET A 264 -15.37 -1.57 0.44
N LYS A 265 -15.63 -2.86 0.13
CA LYS A 265 -15.65 -3.93 1.13
C LYS A 265 -14.33 -4.05 1.89
N LEU A 266 -13.22 -4.08 1.15
CA LEU A 266 -11.90 -4.37 1.71
C LEU A 266 -11.29 -3.19 2.48
N LEU A 267 -11.50 -1.95 2.00
CA LEU A 267 -10.70 -0.79 2.42
C LEU A 267 -11.49 0.25 3.22
N THR A 268 -12.83 0.26 3.18
CA THR A 268 -13.62 1.27 3.86
C THR A 268 -14.25 0.75 5.15
N PHE A 269 -14.70 1.67 6.01
CA PHE A 269 -15.49 1.38 7.21
C PHE A 269 -16.99 1.62 6.99
N ILE A 270 -17.41 1.81 5.74
CA ILE A 270 -18.83 1.92 5.37
C ILE A 270 -19.55 0.63 5.77
N PRO A 271 -20.75 0.71 6.39
CA PRO A 271 -21.53 -0.47 6.74
C PRO A 271 -21.84 -1.35 5.53
N MET A 272 -21.84 -2.67 5.74
CA MET A 272 -22.09 -3.62 4.65
C MET A 272 -23.46 -3.44 4.00
N GLU A 273 -24.47 -3.07 4.78
CA GLU A 273 -25.81 -2.77 4.28
C GLU A 273 -25.78 -1.66 3.22
N GLN A 274 -25.00 -0.60 3.47
CA GLN A 274 -24.84 0.51 2.52
C GLN A 274 -24.02 0.09 1.30
N ILE A 275 -22.96 -0.73 1.49
CA ILE A 275 -22.18 -1.26 0.36
C ILE A 275 -23.05 -2.17 -0.51
N ASN A 276 -23.94 -2.96 0.09
CA ASN A 276 -24.87 -3.83 -0.65
C ASN A 276 -25.91 -3.02 -1.45
N GLU A 277 -26.32 -1.82 -0.97
CA GLU A 277 -27.13 -0.91 -1.79
C GLU A 277 -26.33 -0.33 -2.97
N TYR A 278 -25.08 0.08 -2.74
CA TYR A 278 -24.20 0.52 -3.83
C TYR A 278 -23.95 -0.57 -4.90
N ALA A 279 -23.89 -1.83 -4.48
CA ALA A 279 -23.70 -2.96 -5.39
C ALA A 279 -24.86 -3.20 -6.38
N LYS A 280 -26.03 -2.58 -6.15
CA LYS A 280 -27.19 -2.64 -7.06
C LYS A 280 -27.12 -1.60 -8.18
N LEU A 281 -26.20 -0.63 -8.07
CA LEU A 281 -26.07 0.48 -9.02
C LEU A 281 -25.25 0.06 -10.22
N GLU A 282 -25.60 0.51 -11.41
CA GLU A 282 -24.95 0.18 -12.67
C GLU A 282 -24.69 1.43 -13.53
N GLY A 283 -23.81 1.29 -14.51
CA GLY A 283 -23.56 2.31 -15.51
C GLY A 283 -23.10 3.64 -14.93
N ALA A 284 -23.79 4.73 -15.27
CA ALA A 284 -23.43 6.08 -14.83
C ALA A 284 -23.54 6.30 -13.30
N GLU A 285 -24.39 5.52 -12.61
CA GLU A 285 -24.56 5.65 -11.16
C GLU A 285 -23.33 5.14 -10.39
N LEU A 286 -22.58 4.18 -10.94
CA LEU A 286 -21.29 3.72 -10.36
C LEU A 286 -20.28 4.86 -10.23
N ASN A 287 -20.37 5.91 -11.04
CA ASN A 287 -19.50 7.07 -10.87
C ASN A 287 -19.66 7.74 -9.51
N LYS A 288 -20.88 7.79 -8.97
CA LYS A 288 -21.15 8.31 -7.62
C LYS A 288 -20.54 7.41 -6.56
N VAL A 289 -20.63 6.09 -6.77
CA VAL A 289 -20.01 5.11 -5.84
C VAL A 289 -18.49 5.24 -5.82
N LYS A 290 -17.85 5.44 -6.99
CA LYS A 290 -16.41 5.70 -7.09
C LYS A 290 -16.02 7.02 -6.42
N GLU A 291 -16.86 8.05 -6.48
CA GLU A 291 -16.64 9.31 -5.75
C GLU A 291 -16.67 9.09 -4.24
N VAL A 292 -17.63 8.32 -3.73
CA VAL A 292 -17.70 7.95 -2.32
C VAL A 292 -16.46 7.16 -1.91
N LEU A 293 -16.07 6.14 -2.68
CA LEU A 293 -14.85 5.36 -2.41
C LEU A 293 -13.61 6.25 -2.34
N ALA A 294 -13.41 7.10 -3.35
CA ALA A 294 -12.26 7.99 -3.43
C ALA A 294 -12.24 8.99 -2.26
N PHE A 295 -13.39 9.57 -1.92
CA PHE A 295 -13.51 10.50 -0.79
C PHE A 295 -13.16 9.82 0.54
N GLU A 296 -13.79 8.68 0.84
CA GLU A 296 -13.57 7.96 2.11
C GLU A 296 -12.13 7.51 2.28
N LEU A 297 -11.49 6.98 1.22
CA LEU A 297 -10.10 6.55 1.29
C LEU A 297 -9.13 7.74 1.42
N THR A 298 -9.38 8.84 0.71
CA THR A 298 -8.56 10.05 0.83
C THR A 298 -8.73 10.69 2.20
N LYS A 299 -9.96 10.75 2.73
CA LYS A 299 -10.25 11.23 4.08
C LYS A 299 -9.51 10.43 5.15
N MET A 300 -9.48 9.12 5.02
CA MET A 300 -8.76 8.26 5.98
C MET A 300 -7.25 8.52 6.02
N ILE A 301 -6.62 8.80 4.88
CA ILE A 301 -5.17 8.96 4.76
C ILE A 301 -4.72 10.40 4.97
N HIS A 302 -5.41 11.34 4.34
CA HIS A 302 -4.98 12.74 4.24
C HIS A 302 -5.86 13.71 5.05
N GLY A 303 -6.97 13.22 5.61
CA GLY A 303 -7.93 14.03 6.36
C GLY A 303 -9.06 14.56 5.48
N GLU A 304 -10.13 15.03 6.15
CA GLU A 304 -11.39 15.45 5.50
C GLU A 304 -11.21 16.70 4.64
N GLU A 305 -10.37 17.63 5.09
CA GLU A 305 -10.09 18.87 4.38
C GLU A 305 -9.46 18.59 3.00
N GLU A 306 -8.40 17.76 2.97
CA GLU A 306 -7.70 17.40 1.74
C GLU A 306 -8.58 16.53 0.82
N ALA A 307 -9.40 15.65 1.39
CA ALA A 307 -10.38 14.87 0.61
C ALA A 307 -11.42 15.78 -0.06
N THR A 308 -11.90 16.80 0.66
CA THR A 308 -12.87 17.79 0.14
C THR A 308 -12.24 18.62 -0.97
N LYS A 309 -11.01 19.10 -0.78
CA LYS A 309 -10.27 19.84 -1.83
C LYS A 309 -10.09 18.98 -3.09
N ALA A 310 -9.64 17.74 -2.91
CA ALA A 310 -9.43 16.80 -4.02
C ALA A 310 -10.74 16.49 -4.78
N GLN A 311 -11.85 16.29 -4.05
CA GLN A 311 -13.17 16.06 -4.65
C GLN A 311 -13.67 17.27 -5.43
N ASN A 312 -13.54 18.47 -4.87
CA ASN A 312 -13.97 19.71 -5.52
C ASN A 312 -13.15 19.97 -6.78
N ALA A 313 -11.83 19.80 -6.73
CA ALA A 313 -10.96 19.90 -7.89
C ALA A 313 -11.35 18.90 -8.99
N ALA A 314 -11.64 17.64 -8.61
CA ALA A 314 -12.10 16.63 -9.56
C ALA A 314 -13.45 17.03 -10.21
N LYS A 315 -14.41 17.56 -9.44
CA LYS A 315 -15.72 17.99 -9.96
C LYS A 315 -15.60 19.20 -10.88
N ALA A 316 -14.77 20.19 -10.52
CA ALA A 316 -14.54 21.38 -11.32
C ALA A 316 -14.04 21.05 -12.73
N LEU A 317 -13.15 20.07 -12.86
CA LEU A 317 -12.63 19.60 -14.14
C LEU A 317 -13.70 18.96 -15.05
N PHE A 318 -14.72 18.32 -14.46
CA PHE A 318 -15.83 17.71 -15.24
C PHE A 318 -16.97 18.68 -15.54
N ALA A 319 -17.12 19.76 -14.77
CA ALA A 319 -18.19 20.74 -14.95
C ALA A 319 -17.81 21.88 -15.93
N GLY A 320 -16.61 21.89 -16.51
CA GLY A 320 -16.16 22.93 -17.42
C GLY A 320 -15.96 24.31 -16.78
N GLY A 321 -15.88 24.37 -15.45
CA GLY A 321 -15.67 25.60 -14.67
C GLY A 321 -14.32 25.53 -13.92
N ALA A 322 -13.45 26.45 -14.24
CA ALA A 322 -12.07 26.44 -13.77
C ALA A 322 -11.95 26.88 -12.30
N ASP A 323 -11.91 25.91 -11.38
CA ASP A 323 -11.15 26.07 -10.13
C ASP A 323 -9.92 25.14 -10.20
N ASN A 324 -8.81 25.69 -10.69
CA ASN A 324 -7.56 24.95 -10.90
C ASN A 324 -6.65 24.95 -9.66
N SER A 325 -7.13 25.47 -8.52
CA SER A 325 -6.31 25.73 -7.32
C SER A 325 -5.72 24.48 -6.67
N ASN A 326 -6.27 23.30 -6.93
CA ASN A 326 -5.83 22.03 -6.33
C ASN A 326 -5.37 20.99 -7.37
N MET A 327 -5.08 21.41 -8.59
CA MET A 327 -4.52 20.56 -9.64
C MET A 327 -3.02 20.32 -9.37
N PRO A 328 -2.48 19.11 -9.67
CA PRO A 328 -1.03 18.91 -9.63
C PRO A 328 -0.33 20.02 -10.42
N GLU A 329 0.63 20.66 -9.78
CA GLU A 329 1.30 21.83 -10.31
C GLU A 329 2.79 21.58 -10.50
N THR A 330 3.35 22.13 -11.58
CA THR A 330 4.80 22.25 -11.78
C THR A 330 5.14 23.70 -12.00
N VAL A 331 6.06 24.20 -11.18
CA VAL A 331 6.62 25.54 -11.31
C VAL A 331 7.81 25.48 -12.24
N LEU A 332 7.77 26.26 -13.31
CA LEU A 332 8.91 26.54 -14.19
C LEU A 332 9.69 27.73 -13.67
N THR A 333 10.96 27.77 -14.01
CA THR A 333 11.87 28.89 -13.75
C THR A 333 12.48 29.37 -15.06
N ASP A 334 13.13 30.53 -15.08
CA ASP A 334 13.82 31.04 -16.25
C ASP A 334 14.85 30.06 -16.83
N ASP A 335 15.44 29.20 -15.99
CA ASP A 335 16.42 28.18 -16.39
C ASP A 335 15.79 27.06 -17.26
N ASP A 336 14.47 26.93 -17.27
CA ASP A 336 13.76 25.95 -18.08
C ASP A 336 13.57 26.40 -19.54
N PHE A 337 13.81 27.67 -19.81
CA PHE A 337 13.64 28.25 -21.14
C PHE A 337 14.96 28.25 -21.89
N THR A 338 14.93 27.78 -23.13
CA THR A 338 16.07 27.85 -24.06
C THR A 338 15.71 28.83 -25.17
N ASP A 339 16.57 29.82 -25.41
CA ASP A 339 16.32 30.90 -26.38
C ASP A 339 14.95 31.59 -26.19
N GLY A 340 14.54 31.78 -24.90
CA GLY A 340 13.29 32.46 -24.53
C GLY A 340 12.01 31.63 -24.72
N SER A 341 12.15 30.33 -24.98
CA SER A 341 10.99 29.44 -25.14
C SER A 341 11.20 28.06 -24.51
N ILE A 342 10.12 27.38 -24.18
CA ILE A 342 10.10 26.00 -23.72
C ILE A 342 9.15 25.15 -24.56
N MET A 343 9.57 23.96 -24.96
CA MET A 343 8.72 23.07 -25.76
C MET A 343 7.67 22.38 -24.87
N LEU A 344 6.46 22.16 -25.39
CA LEU A 344 5.40 21.37 -24.71
C LEU A 344 5.91 20.02 -24.19
N LEU A 345 6.74 19.35 -24.99
CA LEU A 345 7.31 18.07 -24.63
C LEU A 345 8.25 18.17 -23.41
N ASP A 346 9.01 19.25 -23.28
CA ASP A 346 9.90 19.48 -22.14
C ASP A 346 9.09 19.76 -20.86
N MET A 347 8.07 20.60 -20.97
CA MET A 347 7.13 20.84 -19.87
C MET A 347 6.47 19.54 -19.40
N MET A 348 5.98 18.71 -20.33
CA MET A 348 5.33 17.44 -20.01
C MET A 348 6.28 16.43 -19.35
N VAL A 349 7.55 16.41 -19.75
CA VAL A 349 8.57 15.56 -19.09
C VAL A 349 8.88 16.08 -17.70
N LYS A 350 9.10 17.39 -17.53
CA LYS A 350 9.39 18.01 -16.24
C LYS A 350 8.22 17.83 -15.26
N ALA A 351 6.99 17.98 -15.74
CA ALA A 351 5.77 17.75 -14.97
C ALA A 351 5.47 16.26 -14.70
N GLY A 352 6.28 15.32 -15.19
CA GLY A 352 6.06 13.89 -15.03
C GLY A 352 4.80 13.35 -15.72
N ILE A 353 4.21 14.11 -16.63
CA ILE A 353 3.03 13.71 -17.43
C ILE A 353 3.40 12.60 -18.41
N ILE A 354 4.62 12.64 -18.93
CA ILE A 354 5.20 11.66 -19.85
C ILE A 354 6.61 11.25 -19.39
N LYS A 355 7.00 10.02 -19.71
CA LYS A 355 8.34 9.50 -19.37
C LYS A 355 9.43 9.91 -20.35
N SER A 356 9.06 10.26 -21.57
CA SER A 356 10.00 10.66 -22.62
C SER A 356 9.33 11.51 -23.69
N LYS A 357 10.13 12.35 -24.38
CA LYS A 357 9.66 13.13 -25.54
C LYS A 357 9.09 12.24 -26.66
N GLY A 358 9.58 11.00 -26.81
CA GLY A 358 9.06 10.04 -27.78
C GLY A 358 7.62 9.58 -27.46
N GLU A 359 7.30 9.40 -26.18
CA GLU A 359 5.92 9.13 -25.73
C GLU A 359 5.03 10.32 -26.04
N GLY A 360 5.48 11.54 -25.71
CA GLY A 360 4.72 12.77 -25.95
C GLY A 360 4.40 12.98 -27.43
N ARG A 361 5.36 12.80 -28.31
CA ARG A 361 5.12 12.90 -29.75
C ARG A 361 4.02 11.96 -30.24
N ARG A 362 4.05 10.69 -29.81
CA ARG A 362 3.01 9.72 -30.18
C ARG A 362 1.64 10.15 -29.67
N LEU A 363 1.56 10.60 -28.42
CA LEU A 363 0.32 11.06 -27.82
C LEU A 363 -0.27 12.27 -28.51
N ILE A 364 0.56 13.27 -28.87
CA ILE A 364 0.12 14.44 -29.62
C ILE A 364 -0.40 14.05 -31.02
N THR A 365 0.33 13.19 -31.74
CA THR A 365 -0.07 12.69 -33.06
C THR A 365 -1.39 11.91 -33.00
N GLN A 366 -1.65 11.21 -31.90
CA GLN A 366 -2.89 10.46 -31.67
C GLN A 366 -4.05 11.35 -31.14
N GLY A 367 -3.84 12.65 -30.97
CA GLY A 367 -4.82 13.60 -30.42
C GLY A 367 -5.10 13.37 -28.93
N GLY A 368 -4.16 12.75 -28.21
CA GLY A 368 -4.26 12.43 -26.79
C GLY A 368 -3.76 13.53 -25.86
N VAL A 369 -3.35 14.69 -26.36
CA VAL A 369 -2.89 15.82 -25.55
C VAL A 369 -3.70 17.06 -25.88
N SER A 370 -4.09 17.82 -24.86
CA SER A 370 -4.67 19.16 -25.02
C SER A 370 -3.95 20.15 -24.08
N VAL A 371 -3.86 21.40 -24.52
CA VAL A 371 -3.35 22.51 -23.72
C VAL A 371 -4.46 23.57 -23.67
N ASN A 372 -4.81 24.00 -22.47
CA ASN A 372 -5.91 24.97 -22.23
C ASN A 372 -7.19 24.62 -23.00
N ASP A 373 -7.60 23.35 -22.93
CA ASP A 373 -8.75 22.75 -23.62
C ASP A 373 -8.62 22.62 -25.14
N GLU A 374 -7.59 23.15 -25.78
CA GLU A 374 -7.34 22.98 -27.18
C GLU A 374 -6.43 21.77 -27.46
N LYS A 375 -6.76 21.00 -28.51
CA LYS A 375 -5.92 19.84 -28.89
C LYS A 375 -4.56 20.30 -29.39
N ALA A 376 -3.50 19.79 -28.77
CA ALA A 376 -2.16 19.93 -29.29
C ALA A 376 -2.00 19.06 -30.55
N THR A 377 -1.72 19.67 -31.69
CA THR A 377 -1.55 18.99 -32.98
C THR A 377 -0.12 18.98 -33.46
N ASP A 378 0.70 19.91 -32.95
CA ASP A 378 2.13 20.02 -33.32
C ASP A 378 3.02 19.51 -32.16
N PRO A 379 3.81 18.44 -32.37
CA PRO A 379 4.79 17.98 -31.40
C PRO A 379 5.91 18.97 -31.06
N ASN A 380 6.09 19.99 -31.91
CA ASN A 380 7.08 21.04 -31.70
C ASN A 380 6.49 22.33 -31.11
N MET A 381 5.26 22.28 -30.63
CA MET A 381 4.62 23.42 -29.96
C MET A 381 5.51 23.92 -28.82
N SER A 382 5.72 25.24 -28.78
CA SER A 382 6.54 25.91 -27.74
C SER A 382 5.81 27.10 -27.15
N PHE A 383 6.23 27.51 -25.97
CA PHE A 383 5.66 28.55 -25.14
C PHE A 383 6.77 29.53 -24.73
N THR A 384 6.46 30.80 -24.72
CA THR A 384 7.32 31.88 -24.22
C THR A 384 6.91 32.22 -22.79
N THR A 385 7.69 33.01 -22.08
CA THR A 385 7.34 33.50 -20.72
C THR A 385 6.01 34.28 -20.74
N ASP A 386 5.66 34.95 -21.82
CA ASP A 386 4.42 35.71 -21.95
C ASP A 386 3.18 34.82 -21.98
N ASP A 387 3.30 33.59 -22.47
CA ASP A 387 2.20 32.60 -22.47
C ASP A 387 1.82 32.16 -21.05
N PHE A 388 2.68 32.37 -20.05
CA PHE A 388 2.44 32.08 -18.63
C PHE A 388 1.87 33.27 -17.86
N ALA A 389 1.40 34.32 -18.53
CA ALA A 389 0.60 35.38 -17.88
C ALA A 389 -0.62 34.80 -17.14
N ASN A 390 -1.08 33.63 -17.59
CA ASN A 390 -2.02 32.75 -16.88
C ASN A 390 -1.40 31.34 -16.80
N GLU A 391 -1.94 30.53 -15.88
CA GLU A 391 -1.54 29.12 -15.77
C GLU A 391 -1.80 28.33 -17.07
N ILE A 392 -0.92 27.42 -17.45
CA ILE A 392 -1.11 26.51 -18.57
C ILE A 392 -1.58 25.16 -18.05
N ILE A 393 -2.72 24.70 -18.55
CA ILE A 393 -3.28 23.40 -18.18
C ILE A 393 -2.99 22.40 -19.29
N VAL A 394 -2.22 21.36 -18.99
CA VAL A 394 -1.92 20.27 -19.92
C VAL A 394 -2.77 19.05 -19.55
N LYS A 395 -3.49 18.49 -20.52
CA LYS A 395 -4.30 17.28 -20.38
C LYS A 395 -3.70 16.14 -21.20
N LYS A 396 -3.54 14.96 -20.57
CA LYS A 396 -3.20 13.70 -21.25
C LYS A 396 -4.39 12.75 -21.20
N GLY A 397 -5.01 12.53 -22.34
CA GLY A 397 -6.25 11.76 -22.45
C GLY A 397 -7.41 12.41 -21.68
N LYS A 398 -8.32 11.57 -21.14
CA LYS A 398 -9.50 12.03 -20.40
C LYS A 398 -9.29 12.14 -18.88
N LYS A 399 -8.12 11.70 -18.37
CA LYS A 399 -7.96 11.41 -16.93
C LYS A 399 -6.80 12.11 -16.25
N VAL A 400 -5.82 12.63 -16.98
CA VAL A 400 -4.63 13.28 -16.42
C VAL A 400 -4.67 14.75 -16.75
N PHE A 401 -4.63 15.58 -15.71
CA PHE A 401 -4.60 17.04 -15.79
C PHE A 401 -3.43 17.54 -14.96
N HIS A 402 -2.75 18.56 -15.43
CA HIS A 402 -1.60 19.13 -14.76
C HIS A 402 -1.49 20.62 -15.06
N LYS A 403 -1.27 21.41 -14.02
CA LYS A 403 -1.09 22.85 -14.11
C LYS A 403 0.39 23.17 -14.20
N ILE A 404 0.76 24.07 -15.08
CA ILE A 404 2.12 24.56 -15.24
C ILE A 404 2.10 26.07 -15.08
N VAL A 405 2.94 26.58 -14.18
CA VAL A 405 3.07 27.99 -13.86
C VAL A 405 4.52 28.43 -13.95
N LEU A 406 4.77 29.72 -14.17
CA LEU A 406 6.08 30.32 -14.10
C LEU A 406 6.22 31.02 -12.74
N SER A 407 7.40 30.84 -12.09
CA SER A 407 7.72 31.47 -10.78
C SER A 407 8.07 32.96 -10.92
#